data_59814c36677aa8e8746500c05533aed8
#
_entry.id   59814c36677aa8e8746500c05533aed8
#
_cell.length_a   1.000
_cell.length_b   1.000
_cell.length_c   1.000
_cell.angle_alpha   90.00
_cell.angle_beta   90.00
_cell.angle_gamma   90.00
#
_symmetry.space_group_name_H-M   'P 1'
#
loop_
_entity.id
_entity.type
_entity.pdbx_description
1 polymer ?
#
loop_
_entity_poly.entity_id
_entity_poly.type
_entity_poly.pdbx_seq_one_letter_code
_entity_poly.pdbx_strand_id
1 'polypeptide(L)'
;MSAMQSRDMDRLEELVADGFTFTAVHLNPDPMSREQWMGAAREGYTITSFAFEEIQVDVFGDTAVIHSRFSQLASWDQNNLSNVFRLTDVWSRGDKGWQVVARHSSILG
;
A
#
# COMPACT_ATOMS: atom_id res chain seq x y z
N MET A 1 2.04 6.74 0.97
CA MET A 1 3.04 6.25 1.95
C MET A 1 3.37 7.23 3.06
N SER A 2 3.26 8.54 2.82
CA SER A 2 3.50 9.53 3.89
C SER A 2 2.59 9.33 5.09
N ALA A 3 1.29 9.05 4.88
CA ALA A 3 0.36 8.79 5.98
C ALA A 3 0.74 7.53 6.77
N MET A 4 1.24 6.50 6.09
CA MET A 4 1.70 5.28 6.75
C MET A 4 3.00 5.50 7.51
N GLN A 5 3.93 6.27 6.97
CA GLN A 5 5.18 6.61 7.63
C GLN A 5 4.94 7.42 8.91
N SER A 6 4.03 8.39 8.88
CA SER A 6 3.66 9.20 10.04
C SER A 6 2.65 8.52 10.96
N ARG A 7 2.13 7.34 10.58
CA ARG A 7 1.06 6.62 11.27
C ARG A 7 -0.21 7.45 11.43
N ASP A 8 -0.54 8.23 10.40
CA ASP A 8 -1.78 8.99 10.35
C ASP A 8 -2.93 8.05 10.01
N MET A 9 -3.49 7.41 11.03
CA MET A 9 -4.54 6.40 10.87
C MET A 9 -5.84 6.98 10.33
N ASP A 10 -6.17 8.23 10.69
CA ASP A 10 -7.37 8.89 10.17
C ASP A 10 -7.27 9.08 8.65
N ARG A 11 -6.09 9.49 8.16
CA ARG A 11 -5.85 9.67 6.74
C ARG A 11 -5.89 8.33 6.00
N LEU A 12 -5.30 7.28 6.57
CA LEU A 12 -5.35 5.94 5.99
C LEU A 12 -6.78 5.42 5.90
N GLU A 13 -7.60 5.65 6.93
CA GLU A 13 -9.00 5.25 6.91
C GLU A 13 -9.78 5.94 5.79
N GLU A 14 -9.47 7.20 5.49
CA GLU A 14 -10.10 7.92 4.38
C GLU A 14 -9.67 7.41 3.01
N LEU A 15 -8.40 7.03 2.85
CA LEU A 15 -7.82 6.66 1.56
C LEU A 15 -8.03 5.19 1.20
N VAL A 16 -8.24 4.33 2.18
CA VAL A 16 -8.37 2.88 1.97
C VAL A 16 -9.84 2.48 1.97
N ALA A 17 -10.30 1.91 0.85
CA ALA A 17 -11.69 1.48 0.70
C ALA A 17 -12.03 0.31 1.63
N ASP A 18 -13.33 0.15 1.96
CA ASP A 18 -13.79 -0.92 2.85
C ASP A 18 -13.45 -2.31 2.32
N GLY A 19 -13.50 -2.51 1.02
CA GLY A 19 -13.17 -3.79 0.39
C GLY A 19 -11.71 -3.95 -0.02
N PHE A 20 -10.83 -3.12 0.52
CA PHE A 20 -9.40 -3.14 0.15
C PHE A 20 -8.76 -4.50 0.40
N THR A 21 -7.90 -4.92 -0.54
CA THR A 21 -7.05 -6.09 -0.38
C THR A 21 -5.59 -5.72 -0.66
N PHE A 22 -4.69 -6.37 0.07
CA PHE A 22 -3.26 -6.24 -0.14
C PHE A 22 -2.67 -7.61 -0.40
N THR A 23 -2.01 -7.76 -1.56
CA THR A 23 -1.37 -9.02 -1.94
C THR A 23 0.14 -8.81 -2.00
N ALA A 24 0.85 -9.56 -1.16
CA ALA A 24 2.32 -9.55 -1.14
C ALA A 24 2.76 -10.98 -0.82
N VAL A 25 2.93 -11.78 -1.86
CA VAL A 25 3.18 -13.23 -1.74
C VAL A 25 4.40 -13.55 -0.87
N HIS A 26 5.40 -12.68 -0.88
CA HIS A 26 6.59 -12.84 -0.06
C HIS A 26 6.31 -12.71 1.45
N LEU A 27 5.20 -12.09 1.85
CA LEU A 27 4.81 -11.96 3.25
C LEU A 27 3.74 -12.99 3.64
N ASN A 28 2.76 -13.17 2.76
CA ASN A 28 1.61 -14.04 3.01
C ASN A 28 1.08 -14.53 1.66
N PRO A 29 0.90 -15.85 1.46
CA PRO A 29 0.38 -16.37 0.20
C PRO A 29 -1.07 -15.93 -0.09
N ASP A 30 -1.82 -15.56 0.93
CA ASP A 30 -3.20 -15.12 0.78
C ASP A 30 -3.29 -13.59 0.82
N PRO A 31 -4.26 -12.98 0.09
CA PRO A 31 -4.50 -11.54 0.19
C PRO A 31 -4.87 -11.15 1.62
N MET A 32 -4.34 -10.03 2.08
CA MET A 32 -4.72 -9.44 3.37
C MET A 32 -5.95 -8.57 3.20
N SER A 33 -6.86 -8.65 4.18
CA SER A 33 -8.01 -7.75 4.24
C SER A 33 -7.60 -6.35 4.67
N ARG A 34 -8.51 -5.38 4.50
CA ARG A 34 -8.32 -4.03 5.01
C ARG A 34 -7.98 -4.03 6.50
N GLU A 35 -8.70 -4.81 7.29
CA GLU A 35 -8.49 -4.88 8.73
C GLU A 35 -7.11 -5.42 9.08
N GLN A 36 -6.66 -6.46 8.41
CA GLN A 36 -5.34 -7.03 8.61
C GLN A 36 -4.24 -6.03 8.24
N TRP A 37 -4.39 -5.35 7.10
CA TRP A 37 -3.40 -4.38 6.64
C TRP A 37 -3.36 -3.15 7.55
N MET A 38 -4.53 -2.62 7.94
CA MET A 38 -4.62 -1.49 8.86
C MET A 38 -4.06 -1.84 10.24
N GLY A 39 -4.30 -3.07 10.70
CA GLY A 39 -3.73 -3.57 11.95
C GLY A 39 -2.21 -3.59 11.93
N ALA A 40 -1.61 -4.05 10.85
CA ALA A 40 -0.15 -4.03 10.68
C ALA A 40 0.40 -2.59 10.70
N ALA A 41 -0.28 -1.67 10.03
CA ALA A 41 0.12 -0.26 10.01
C ALA A 41 0.03 0.37 11.40
N ARG A 42 -0.98 -0.03 12.18
CA ARG A 42 -1.20 0.51 13.54
C ARG A 42 -0.22 -0.04 14.56
N GLU A 43 0.10 -1.33 14.47
CA GLU A 43 0.74 -2.06 15.57
C GLU A 43 2.24 -2.26 15.43
N GLY A 44 2.83 -2.17 14.27
CA GLY A 44 4.25 -2.49 14.22
C GLY A 44 4.98 -2.20 12.93
N TYR A 45 4.27 -1.90 11.87
CA TYR A 45 4.90 -1.60 10.58
C TYR A 45 5.47 -0.18 10.63
N THR A 46 6.79 -0.08 10.50
CA THR A 46 7.49 1.20 10.54
C THR A 46 8.23 1.42 9.23
N ILE A 47 7.97 2.54 8.58
CA ILE A 47 8.70 2.98 7.39
C ILE A 47 9.61 4.13 7.80
N THR A 48 10.93 3.89 7.74
CA THR A 48 11.93 4.91 8.06
C THR A 48 12.13 5.87 6.88
N SER A 49 12.20 5.33 5.67
CA SER A 49 12.30 6.13 4.46
C SER A 49 11.68 5.38 3.28
N PHE A 50 11.26 6.12 2.27
CA PHE A 50 10.71 5.52 1.05
C PHE A 50 10.97 6.42 -0.15
N ALA A 51 10.90 5.81 -1.35
CA ALA A 51 10.95 6.53 -2.62
C ALA A 51 10.11 5.82 -3.66
N PHE A 52 9.39 6.59 -4.47
CA PHE A 52 8.69 6.09 -5.64
C PHE A 52 9.46 6.49 -6.89
N GLU A 53 9.62 5.53 -7.81
CA GLU A 53 10.24 5.73 -9.10
C GLU A 53 9.37 5.11 -10.19
N GLU A 54 9.56 5.54 -11.43
CA GLU A 54 8.88 4.96 -12.58
C GLU A 54 7.36 4.88 -12.40
N ILE A 55 6.76 5.98 -11.94
CA ILE A 55 5.31 6.03 -11.70
C ILE A 55 4.58 6.18 -13.03
N GLN A 56 3.66 5.25 -13.31
CA GLN A 56 2.77 5.30 -14.46
C GLN A 56 1.32 5.24 -13.97
N VAL A 57 0.51 6.20 -14.41
CA VAL A 57 -0.90 6.28 -14.02
C VAL A 57 -1.77 6.14 -15.27
N ASP A 58 -2.68 5.16 -15.26
CA ASP A 58 -3.67 4.96 -16.31
C ASP A 58 -5.06 5.14 -15.71
N VAL A 59 -5.84 6.06 -16.29
CA VAL A 59 -7.18 6.38 -15.78
C VAL A 59 -8.25 5.87 -16.73
N PHE A 60 -9.21 5.13 -16.17
CA PHE A 60 -10.34 4.53 -16.90
C PHE A 60 -11.65 4.96 -16.22
N GLY A 61 -12.15 6.17 -16.56
CA GLY A 61 -13.35 6.69 -15.91
C GLY A 61 -13.12 6.93 -14.42
N ASP A 62 -13.85 6.19 -13.57
CA ASP A 62 -13.75 6.29 -12.12
C ASP A 62 -12.75 5.29 -11.52
N THR A 63 -11.92 4.70 -12.35
CA THR A 63 -10.89 3.75 -11.95
C THR A 63 -9.53 4.23 -12.43
N ALA A 64 -8.52 4.12 -11.59
CA ALA A 64 -7.15 4.40 -11.96
C ALA A 64 -6.26 3.24 -11.54
N VAL A 65 -5.30 2.88 -12.41
CA VAL A 65 -4.30 1.86 -12.12
C VAL A 65 -2.94 2.56 -12.09
N ILE A 66 -2.21 2.39 -10.98
CA ILE A 66 -0.91 3.02 -10.79
C ILE A 66 0.14 1.92 -10.68
N HIS A 67 1.08 1.94 -11.62
CA HIS A 67 2.26 1.08 -11.56
C HIS A 67 3.43 1.91 -11.09
N SER A 68 4.19 1.41 -10.12
CA SER A 68 5.35 2.13 -9.62
C SER A 68 6.45 1.18 -9.16
N ARG A 69 7.67 1.69 -9.12
CA ARG A 69 8.78 1.07 -8.44
C ARG A 69 8.94 1.77 -7.10
N PHE A 70 8.93 1.01 -6.03
CA PHE A 70 8.92 1.55 -4.67
C PHE A 70 10.06 0.93 -3.88
N SER A 71 10.88 1.78 -3.29
CA SER A 71 11.92 1.35 -2.37
C SER A 71 11.61 1.85 -0.97
N GLN A 72 11.91 1.04 0.04
CA GLN A 72 11.68 1.42 1.42
C GLN A 72 12.74 0.87 2.34
N LEU A 73 12.98 1.61 3.42
CA LEU A 73 13.60 1.12 4.64
C LEU A 73 12.48 0.96 5.66
N ALA A 74 12.14 -0.26 6.00
CA ALA A 74 10.99 -0.55 6.83
C ALA A 74 11.22 -1.77 7.71
N SER A 75 10.43 -1.85 8.79
CA SER A 75 10.44 -2.99 9.68
C SER A 75 9.04 -3.27 10.20
N TRP A 76 8.80 -4.53 10.57
CA TRP A 76 7.58 -4.96 11.24
C TRP A 76 7.96 -6.00 12.29
N ASP A 77 7.69 -5.67 13.55
CA ASP A 77 7.96 -6.55 14.68
C ASP A 77 9.38 -7.12 14.64
N GLN A 78 10.37 -6.23 14.46
CA GLN A 78 11.80 -6.53 14.37
C GLN A 78 12.23 -7.26 13.09
N ASN A 79 11.29 -7.56 12.19
CA ASN A 79 11.62 -8.11 10.88
C ASN A 79 11.97 -6.98 9.91
N ASN A 80 13.07 -7.14 9.20
CA ASN A 80 13.49 -6.17 8.19
C ASN A 80 12.69 -6.37 6.91
N LEU A 81 11.84 -5.38 6.57
CA LEU A 81 11.05 -5.37 5.33
C LEU A 81 11.62 -4.39 4.30
N SER A 82 12.88 -3.97 4.47
CA SER A 82 13.53 -3.07 3.53
C SER A 82 13.81 -3.79 2.22
N ASN A 83 13.37 -3.22 1.11
CA ASN A 83 13.58 -3.80 -0.22
C ASN A 83 13.11 -2.85 -1.31
N VAL A 84 13.24 -3.29 -2.55
CA VAL A 84 12.70 -2.63 -3.73
C VAL A 84 11.56 -3.47 -4.27
N PHE A 85 10.43 -2.82 -4.51
CA PHE A 85 9.20 -3.49 -4.91
C PHE A 85 8.67 -2.94 -6.23
N ARG A 86 7.95 -3.78 -6.95
CA ARG A 86 7.03 -3.33 -8.01
C ARG A 86 5.63 -3.31 -7.39
N LEU A 87 4.98 -2.15 -7.43
CA LEU A 87 3.62 -1.99 -6.91
C LEU A 87 2.63 -1.80 -8.04
N THR A 88 1.46 -2.40 -7.88
CA THR A 88 0.28 -2.10 -8.69
C THR A 88 -0.85 -1.74 -7.76
N ASP A 89 -1.33 -0.51 -7.86
CA ASP A 89 -2.43 0.00 -7.05
C ASP A 89 -3.64 0.28 -7.94
N VAL A 90 -4.81 -0.15 -7.49
CA VAL A 90 -6.08 0.15 -8.16
C VAL A 90 -6.86 1.11 -7.27
N TRP A 91 -7.23 2.26 -7.84
CA TRP A 91 -8.00 3.30 -7.17
C TRP A 91 -9.37 3.42 -7.81
N SER A 92 -10.37 3.69 -7.00
CA SER A 92 -11.73 3.93 -7.45
C SER A 92 -12.24 5.23 -6.88
N ARG A 93 -12.93 6.01 -7.71
CA ARG A 93 -13.56 7.27 -7.29
C ARG A 93 -15.04 7.05 -7.01
N GLY A 94 -15.44 7.32 -5.77
CA GLY A 94 -16.81 7.22 -5.32
C GLY A 94 -17.20 8.45 -4.50
N ASP A 95 -18.21 8.31 -3.66
CA ASP A 95 -18.75 9.42 -2.85
C ASP A 95 -17.70 10.05 -1.91
N LYS A 96 -16.73 9.26 -1.50
CA LYS A 96 -15.65 9.72 -0.62
C LYS A 96 -14.40 10.18 -1.37
N GLY A 97 -14.49 10.37 -2.69
CA GLY A 97 -13.37 10.70 -3.55
C GLY A 97 -12.58 9.45 -3.98
N TRP A 98 -11.33 9.62 -4.29
CA TRP A 98 -10.47 8.51 -4.71
C TRP A 98 -10.04 7.68 -3.50
N GLN A 99 -10.26 6.38 -3.58
CA GLN A 99 -9.80 5.43 -2.56
C GLN A 99 -9.09 4.26 -3.22
N VAL A 100 -8.03 3.76 -2.59
CA VAL A 100 -7.34 2.56 -3.06
C VAL A 100 -8.18 1.33 -2.68
N VAL A 101 -8.44 0.49 -3.67
CA VAL A 101 -9.25 -0.73 -3.49
C VAL A 101 -8.42 -1.99 -3.51
N ALA A 102 -7.24 -1.96 -4.10
CA ALA A 102 -6.33 -3.11 -4.12
C ALA A 102 -4.90 -2.65 -4.30
N ARG A 103 -3.97 -3.36 -3.68
CA ARG A 103 -2.54 -3.19 -3.88
C ARG A 103 -1.89 -4.55 -4.03
N HIS A 104 -1.05 -4.70 -5.04
CA HIS A 104 -0.19 -5.86 -5.21
C HIS A 104 1.26 -5.41 -5.13
N SER A 105 2.05 -6.13 -4.34
CA SER A 105 3.48 -5.83 -4.14
C SER A 105 4.31 -7.07 -4.46
N SER A 106 5.35 -6.88 -5.26
CA SER A 106 6.32 -7.94 -5.59
C SER A 106 7.72 -7.44 -5.36
N ILE A 107 8.57 -8.27 -4.78
CA ILE A 107 9.97 -7.94 -4.56
C ILE A 107 10.73 -8.06 -5.89
N LEU A 108 11.53 -7.04 -6.21
CA LEU A 108 12.37 -7.03 -7.41
C LEU A 108 13.76 -7.62 -7.19
N GLY A 109 14.18 -7.71 -5.95
CA GLY A 109 15.52 -8.17 -5.60
C GLY A 109 15.65 -9.69 -5.43
#